data_317796487fb034a81da7d5f0a1444ba9
#
_entry.id   317796487fb034a81da7d5f0a1444ba9
#
_cell.length_a   1.000
_cell.length_b   1.000
_cell.length_c   1.000
_cell.angle_alpha   90.00
_cell.angle_beta   90.00
_cell.angle_gamma   90.00
#
_symmetry.space_group_name_H-M   'P 1'
#
loop_
_entity.id
_entity.type
_entity.pdbx_description
1 polymer ?
#
loop_
_entity_poly.entity_id
_entity_poly.type
_entity_poly.pdbx_seq_one_letter_code
_entity_poly.pdbx_strand_id
1 'polypeptide(L)'
;ALAYAYEELDKLAIAGDSRQMGTTLTLLYFHSNGCTAAHIGDSRIYHLRPSSHTILYKSRDHSLVYDLYQAGELTYEEMKTFPQKNVITRAMIAGDRSHPKPDVIHISDIQPGDYFYICSDGMLEQMEDEELLDVFSANVRDEEKRQMLISETSDNKDNHSAYIVHIKEVS
;
A
#
# COMPACT_ATOMS: atom_id res chain seq x y z
N ALA A 1 -5.83 -16.58 -8.63
CA ALA A 1 -6.19 -15.75 -7.47
C ALA A 1 -6.94 -14.49 -7.92
N LEU A 2 -6.35 -13.60 -8.74
CA LEU A 2 -6.97 -12.31 -9.11
C LEU A 2 -8.33 -12.48 -9.84
N ALA A 3 -8.43 -13.37 -10.84
CA ALA A 3 -9.70 -13.62 -11.53
C ALA A 3 -10.81 -14.04 -10.55
N TYR A 4 -10.49 -14.91 -9.61
CA TYR A 4 -11.42 -15.33 -8.56
C TYR A 4 -11.84 -14.14 -7.65
N ALA A 5 -10.89 -13.25 -7.31
CA ALA A 5 -11.22 -12.06 -6.53
C ALA A 5 -12.21 -11.14 -7.26
N TYR A 6 -12.04 -10.96 -8.56
CA TYR A 6 -13.02 -10.22 -9.39
C TYR A 6 -14.36 -10.92 -9.47
N GLU A 7 -14.38 -12.24 -9.66
CA GLU A 7 -15.60 -13.03 -9.68
C GLU A 7 -16.41 -12.89 -8.37
N GLU A 8 -15.73 -12.90 -7.21
CA GLU A 8 -16.40 -12.70 -5.93
C GLU A 8 -16.85 -11.26 -5.72
N LEU A 9 -16.03 -10.29 -6.13
CA LEU A 9 -16.42 -8.87 -6.06
C LEU A 9 -17.63 -8.57 -6.94
N ASP A 10 -17.67 -9.12 -8.17
CA ASP A 10 -18.77 -8.90 -9.11
C ASP A 10 -20.12 -9.44 -8.61
N LYS A 11 -20.10 -10.48 -7.76
CA LYS A 11 -21.32 -11.00 -7.11
C LYS A 11 -21.96 -9.99 -6.15
N LEU A 12 -21.18 -9.02 -5.69
CA LEU A 12 -21.65 -7.95 -4.80
C LEU A 12 -22.27 -6.78 -5.57
N ALA A 13 -22.14 -6.76 -6.89
CA ALA A 13 -22.76 -5.73 -7.73
C ALA A 13 -24.29 -5.85 -7.69
N ILE A 14 -24.98 -4.79 -7.32
CA ILE A 14 -26.42 -4.72 -7.28
C ILE A 14 -26.92 -4.10 -8.59
N ALA A 15 -27.70 -4.85 -9.35
CA ALA A 15 -28.27 -4.36 -10.60
C ALA A 15 -29.17 -3.11 -10.35
N GLY A 16 -28.83 -2.02 -11.05
CA GLY A 16 -29.57 -0.74 -10.93
C GLY A 16 -29.10 0.17 -9.79
N ASP A 17 -28.14 -0.23 -8.97
CA ASP A 17 -27.50 0.69 -8.01
C ASP A 17 -26.39 1.49 -8.74
N SER A 18 -26.51 2.83 -8.70
CA SER A 18 -25.49 3.73 -9.25
C SER A 18 -24.24 3.83 -8.37
N ARG A 19 -24.30 3.31 -7.14
CA ARG A 19 -23.17 3.27 -6.21
C ARG A 19 -22.38 1.99 -6.45
N GLN A 20 -21.34 2.09 -7.23
CA GLN A 20 -20.41 0.98 -7.46
C GLN A 20 -19.57 0.73 -6.21
N MET A 21 -19.53 -0.53 -5.77
CA MET A 21 -18.63 -0.96 -4.72
C MET A 21 -17.23 -1.11 -5.32
N GLY A 22 -16.24 -0.46 -4.73
CA GLY A 22 -14.84 -0.54 -5.14
C GLY A 22 -13.93 -0.89 -3.98
N THR A 23 -12.77 -1.45 -4.30
CA THR A 23 -11.70 -1.74 -3.33
C THR A 23 -10.33 -1.63 -3.97
N THR A 24 -9.32 -1.40 -3.16
CA THR A 24 -7.92 -1.55 -3.51
C THR A 24 -7.48 -3.00 -3.28
N LEU A 25 -6.31 -3.36 -3.79
CA LEU A 25 -5.66 -4.64 -3.55
C LEU A 25 -4.19 -4.42 -3.24
N THR A 26 -3.72 -5.03 -2.16
CA THR A 26 -2.29 -5.23 -1.89
C THR A 26 -2.05 -6.70 -1.59
N LEU A 27 -1.01 -7.28 -2.18
CA LEU A 27 -0.66 -8.69 -2.03
C LEU A 27 0.85 -8.84 -1.88
N LEU A 28 1.25 -9.67 -0.91
CA LEU A 28 2.59 -10.22 -0.81
C LEU A 28 2.52 -11.75 -0.88
N TYR A 29 3.28 -12.33 -1.77
CA TYR A 29 3.41 -13.79 -1.91
C TYR A 29 4.88 -14.18 -1.81
N PHE A 30 5.24 -14.78 -0.67
CA PHE A 30 6.59 -15.28 -0.41
C PHE A 30 6.76 -16.67 -1.01
N HIS A 31 7.89 -16.92 -1.64
CA HIS A 31 8.25 -18.19 -2.28
C HIS A 31 9.78 -18.36 -2.28
N SER A 32 10.27 -19.51 -2.71
CA SER A 32 11.70 -19.89 -2.65
C SER A 32 12.67 -18.90 -3.32
N ASN A 33 12.19 -18.08 -4.25
CA ASN A 33 13.03 -17.11 -4.98
C ASN A 33 12.81 -15.65 -4.52
N GLY A 34 12.10 -15.43 -3.41
CA GLY A 34 11.82 -14.09 -2.89
C GLY A 34 10.35 -13.83 -2.60
N CYS A 35 9.89 -12.63 -2.93
CA CYS A 35 8.51 -12.21 -2.75
C CYS A 35 7.96 -11.60 -4.03
N THR A 36 6.76 -11.97 -4.42
CA THR A 36 5.98 -11.26 -5.43
C THR A 36 5.04 -10.29 -4.72
N ALA A 37 5.21 -9.00 -4.99
CA ALA A 37 4.31 -7.96 -4.53
C ALA A 37 3.41 -7.51 -5.68
N ALA A 38 2.11 -7.32 -5.40
CA ALA A 38 1.15 -6.84 -6.39
C ALA A 38 0.16 -5.87 -5.75
N HIS A 39 -0.23 -4.82 -6.47
CA HIS A 39 -1.22 -3.87 -5.97
C HIS A 39 -2.11 -3.27 -7.05
N ILE A 40 -3.31 -2.86 -6.65
CA ILE A 40 -4.25 -2.03 -7.40
C ILE A 40 -4.77 -0.98 -6.42
N GLY A 41 -4.71 0.30 -6.78
CA GLY A 41 -5.18 1.41 -5.95
C GLY A 41 -4.02 2.19 -5.33
N ASP A 42 -4.32 2.88 -4.25
CA ASP A 42 -3.44 3.77 -3.49
C ASP A 42 -3.03 3.23 -2.10
N SER A 43 -3.52 2.06 -1.74
CA SER A 43 -2.96 1.30 -0.63
C SER A 43 -1.55 0.86 -0.97
N ARG A 44 -0.62 0.96 -0.01
CA ARG A 44 0.81 0.84 -0.29
C ARG A 44 1.43 -0.43 0.25
N ILE A 45 2.49 -0.85 -0.43
CA ILE A 45 3.41 -1.90 -0.03
C ILE A 45 4.79 -1.27 0.10
N TYR A 46 5.41 -1.43 1.27
CA TYR A 46 6.79 -1.04 1.52
C TYR A 46 7.65 -2.28 1.77
N HIS A 47 8.89 -2.26 1.31
CA HIS A 47 9.98 -3.11 1.75
C HIS A 47 11.04 -2.25 2.42
N LEU A 48 11.25 -2.46 3.70
CA LEU A 48 12.07 -1.62 4.57
C LEU A 48 13.25 -2.45 5.09
N ARG A 49 14.45 -1.87 5.06
CA ARG A 49 15.66 -2.45 5.64
C ARG A 49 16.20 -1.56 6.77
N PRO A 50 15.83 -1.84 8.03
CA PRO A 50 16.28 -1.06 9.18
C PRO A 50 17.80 -0.98 9.34
N SER A 51 18.51 -2.06 9.01
CA SER A 51 19.99 -2.12 9.15
C SER A 51 20.74 -1.07 8.32
N SER A 52 20.15 -0.61 7.22
CA SER A 52 20.69 0.46 6.37
C SER A 52 19.83 1.72 6.38
N HIS A 53 18.79 1.76 7.19
CA HIS A 53 17.81 2.87 7.25
C HIS A 53 17.30 3.25 5.85
N THR A 54 16.74 2.27 5.13
CA THR A 54 16.40 2.44 3.71
C THR A 54 15.05 1.82 3.37
N ILE A 55 14.26 2.54 2.59
CA ILE A 55 13.10 2.00 1.88
C ILE A 55 13.61 1.40 0.56
N LEU A 56 13.65 0.07 0.47
CA LEU A 56 14.11 -0.64 -0.72
C LEU A 56 13.07 -0.67 -1.84
N TYR A 57 11.79 -0.67 -1.45
CA TYR A 57 10.66 -0.63 -2.38
C TYR A 57 9.49 0.08 -1.73
N LYS A 58 8.78 0.85 -2.54
CA LYS A 58 7.49 1.46 -2.24
C LYS A 58 6.61 1.36 -3.48
N SER A 59 5.40 0.83 -3.33
CA SER A 59 4.45 0.76 -4.44
C SER A 59 4.01 2.15 -4.89
N ARG A 60 3.72 2.28 -6.17
CA ARG A 60 3.25 3.52 -6.77
C ARG A 60 1.74 3.63 -6.61
N ASP A 61 1.24 4.75 -6.07
CA ASP A 61 -0.19 4.98 -5.97
C ASP A 61 -0.83 5.11 -7.36
N HIS A 62 -1.96 4.45 -7.56
CA HIS A 62 -2.81 4.68 -8.72
C HIS A 62 -3.79 5.82 -8.39
N SER A 63 -3.28 7.03 -8.34
CA SER A 63 -4.03 8.24 -8.01
C SER A 63 -3.78 9.35 -9.02
N LEU A 64 -4.78 10.23 -9.17
CA LEU A 64 -4.69 11.37 -10.09
C LEU A 64 -3.48 12.25 -9.77
N VAL A 65 -3.27 12.55 -8.49
CA VAL A 65 -2.15 13.42 -8.08
C VAL A 65 -0.80 12.81 -8.37
N TYR A 66 -0.67 11.48 -8.22
CA TYR A 66 0.58 10.81 -8.55
C TYR A 66 0.82 10.80 -10.06
N ASP A 67 -0.22 10.60 -10.86
CA ASP A 67 -0.12 10.66 -12.31
C ASP A 67 0.29 12.06 -12.79
N LEU A 68 -0.28 13.13 -12.21
CA LEU A 68 0.09 14.53 -12.50
C LEU A 68 1.54 14.84 -12.06
N TYR A 69 1.95 14.35 -10.89
CA TYR A 69 3.33 14.47 -10.41
C TYR A 69 4.33 13.80 -11.39
N GLN A 70 4.03 12.59 -11.84
CA GLN A 70 4.88 11.89 -12.83
C GLN A 70 4.91 12.57 -14.20
N ALA A 71 3.84 13.24 -14.58
CA ALA A 71 3.79 14.05 -15.80
C ALA A 71 4.56 15.38 -15.67
N GLY A 72 5.01 15.73 -14.46
CA GLY A 72 5.68 17.00 -14.17
C GLY A 72 4.73 18.19 -14.06
N GLU A 73 3.42 17.93 -13.95
CA GLU A 73 2.39 18.97 -13.80
C GLU A 73 2.24 19.45 -12.36
N LEU A 74 2.66 18.65 -11.38
CA LEU A 74 2.69 18.96 -9.96
C LEU A 74 4.08 18.66 -9.38
N THR A 75 4.48 19.47 -8.40
CA THR A 75 5.58 19.13 -7.48
C THR A 75 5.09 18.19 -6.38
N TYR A 76 6.00 17.56 -5.65
CA TYR A 76 5.66 16.71 -4.52
C TYR A 76 4.87 17.44 -3.42
N GLU A 77 5.20 18.70 -3.15
CA GLU A 77 4.49 19.52 -2.15
C GLU A 77 3.08 19.91 -2.61
N GLU A 78 2.92 20.24 -3.90
CA GLU A 78 1.60 20.54 -4.46
C GLU A 78 0.69 19.30 -4.45
N MET A 79 1.24 18.11 -4.63
CA MET A 79 0.51 16.85 -4.56
C MET A 79 -0.20 16.66 -3.21
N LYS A 80 0.47 17.01 -2.09
CA LYS A 80 -0.06 16.87 -0.72
C LYS A 80 -1.30 17.73 -0.46
N THR A 81 -1.37 18.88 -1.08
CA THR A 81 -2.44 19.88 -0.88
C THR A 81 -3.44 19.95 -2.01
N PHE A 82 -3.29 19.11 -3.04
CA PHE A 82 -4.15 19.14 -4.21
C PHE A 82 -5.60 18.79 -3.85
N PRO A 83 -6.61 19.54 -4.33
CA PRO A 83 -8.02 19.34 -3.95
C PRO A 83 -8.55 17.92 -4.26
N GLN A 84 -8.02 17.27 -5.28
CA GLN A 84 -8.43 15.94 -5.74
C GLN A 84 -7.39 14.86 -5.37
N LYS A 85 -6.65 15.06 -4.29
CA LYS A 85 -5.58 14.12 -3.87
C LYS A 85 -6.09 12.69 -3.59
N ASN A 86 -7.36 12.54 -3.24
CA ASN A 86 -7.98 11.25 -2.93
C ASN A 86 -8.67 10.60 -4.14
N VAL A 87 -8.44 11.10 -5.36
CA VAL A 87 -9.02 10.48 -6.58
C VAL A 87 -8.15 9.32 -7.03
N ILE A 88 -8.69 8.09 -6.86
CA ILE A 88 -8.05 6.86 -7.32
C ILE A 88 -8.31 6.70 -8.82
N THR A 89 -7.27 6.44 -9.61
CA THR A 89 -7.34 6.25 -11.07
C THR A 89 -7.43 4.78 -11.47
N ARG A 90 -7.15 3.85 -10.54
CA ARG A 90 -7.27 2.42 -10.77
C ARG A 90 -7.72 1.71 -9.49
N ALA A 91 -8.88 1.05 -9.52
CA ALA A 91 -9.43 0.27 -8.42
C ALA A 91 -10.11 -1.01 -8.94
N MET A 92 -10.33 -1.99 -8.08
CA MET A 92 -11.23 -3.10 -8.36
C MET A 92 -12.66 -2.63 -8.12
N ILE A 93 -13.51 -2.67 -9.12
CA ILE A 93 -14.89 -2.16 -9.04
C ILE A 93 -15.87 -3.30 -9.40
N ALA A 94 -16.84 -3.55 -8.52
CA ALA A 94 -17.86 -4.57 -8.72
C ALA A 94 -18.69 -4.28 -9.98
N GLY A 95 -18.80 -5.28 -10.87
CA GLY A 95 -19.52 -5.16 -12.13
C GLY A 95 -18.80 -4.39 -13.25
N ASP A 96 -17.59 -3.90 -12.99
CA ASP A 96 -16.74 -3.32 -14.04
C ASP A 96 -16.00 -4.43 -14.79
N ARG A 97 -16.36 -4.61 -16.05
CA ARG A 97 -15.76 -5.63 -16.93
C ARG A 97 -14.33 -5.31 -17.36
N SER A 98 -13.82 -4.13 -17.05
CA SER A 98 -12.44 -3.75 -17.43
C SER A 98 -11.40 -4.60 -16.68
N HIS A 99 -11.72 -5.02 -15.46
CA HIS A 99 -10.86 -5.80 -14.56
C HIS A 99 -9.39 -5.32 -14.62
N PRO A 100 -9.08 -4.13 -14.11
CA PRO A 100 -7.74 -3.58 -14.18
C PRO A 100 -6.68 -4.55 -13.67
N LYS A 101 -5.55 -4.61 -14.36
CA LYS A 101 -4.43 -5.46 -13.93
C LYS A 101 -3.66 -4.79 -12.80
N PRO A 102 -3.15 -5.57 -11.83
CA PRO A 102 -2.25 -5.05 -10.81
C PRO A 102 -0.90 -4.68 -11.41
N ASP A 103 -0.24 -3.72 -10.78
CA ASP A 103 1.20 -3.61 -10.92
C ASP A 103 1.84 -4.74 -10.11
N VAL A 104 2.81 -5.44 -10.71
CA VAL A 104 3.45 -6.61 -10.11
C VAL A 104 4.95 -6.43 -10.16
N ILE A 105 5.60 -6.67 -9.02
CA ILE A 105 7.07 -6.69 -8.90
C ILE A 105 7.54 -7.97 -8.22
N HIS A 106 8.72 -8.42 -8.60
CA HIS A 106 9.44 -9.47 -7.92
C HIS A 106 10.59 -8.89 -7.10
N ILE A 107 10.62 -9.19 -5.81
CA ILE A 107 11.63 -8.76 -4.85
C ILE A 107 12.44 -9.98 -4.45
N SER A 108 13.71 -10.04 -4.84
CA SER A 108 14.63 -11.16 -4.55
C SER A 108 15.65 -10.82 -3.47
N ASP A 109 16.00 -9.54 -3.26
CA ASP A 109 16.89 -9.12 -2.19
C ASP A 109 16.14 -8.94 -0.88
N ILE A 110 15.92 -10.05 -0.18
CA ILE A 110 15.26 -10.10 1.13
C ILE A 110 16.25 -10.64 2.14
N GLN A 111 16.39 -9.98 3.29
CA GLN A 111 17.34 -10.36 4.33
C GLN A 111 16.65 -10.48 5.69
N PRO A 112 17.20 -11.29 6.61
CA PRO A 112 16.73 -11.28 7.99
C PRO A 112 16.82 -9.88 8.59
N GLY A 113 15.76 -9.45 9.27
CA GLY A 113 15.62 -8.09 9.80
C GLY A 113 14.90 -7.12 8.88
N ASP A 114 14.63 -7.49 7.62
CA ASP A 114 13.77 -6.68 6.74
C ASP A 114 12.32 -6.72 7.22
N TYR A 115 11.58 -5.67 6.87
CA TYR A 115 10.14 -5.59 7.08
C TYR A 115 9.42 -5.35 5.77
N PHE A 116 8.27 -6.00 5.62
CA PHE A 116 7.24 -5.56 4.68
C PHE A 116 6.10 -4.92 5.45
N TYR A 117 5.68 -3.76 4.99
CA TYR A 117 4.56 -3.02 5.53
C TYR A 117 3.52 -2.82 4.44
N ILE A 118 2.30 -3.29 4.70
CA ILE A 118 1.16 -3.11 3.80
C ILE A 118 0.16 -2.25 4.53
N CYS A 119 -0.31 -1.18 3.92
CA CYS A 119 -1.22 -0.26 4.58
C CYS A 119 -2.21 0.39 3.61
N SER A 120 -3.38 0.77 4.14
CA SER A 120 -4.27 1.72 3.47
C SER A 120 -3.69 3.13 3.54
N ASP A 121 -4.19 4.01 2.69
CA ASP A 121 -3.82 5.43 2.62
C ASP A 121 -4.04 6.16 3.95
N GLY A 122 -5.10 5.81 4.69
CA GLY A 122 -5.39 6.36 6.01
C GLY A 122 -4.27 6.15 7.05
N MET A 123 -3.40 5.14 6.90
CA MET A 123 -2.21 4.98 7.74
C MET A 123 -1.14 6.05 7.48
N LEU A 124 -1.19 6.69 6.32
CA LEU A 124 -0.18 7.61 5.81
C LEU A 124 -0.67 9.07 5.76
N GLU A 125 -1.84 9.35 6.31
CA GLU A 125 -2.47 10.69 6.24
C GLU A 125 -1.59 11.77 6.86
N GLN A 126 -0.87 11.44 7.93
CA GLN A 126 0.03 12.35 8.66
C GLN A 126 1.45 11.82 8.81
N MET A 127 1.77 10.67 8.21
CA MET A 127 3.06 9.99 8.34
C MET A 127 3.84 10.06 7.03
N GLU A 128 5.01 10.66 7.07
CA GLU A 128 5.94 10.67 5.94
C GLU A 128 6.81 9.41 5.92
N ASP A 129 7.42 9.14 4.76
CA ASP A 129 8.27 7.95 4.56
C ASP A 129 9.44 7.86 5.56
N GLU A 130 10.02 8.99 5.94
CA GLU A 130 11.14 9.05 6.90
C GLU A 130 10.68 8.66 8.31
N GLU A 131 9.53 9.18 8.75
CA GLU A 131 8.94 8.86 10.06
C GLU A 131 8.57 7.37 10.14
N LEU A 132 8.01 6.83 9.04
CA LEU A 132 7.73 5.39 8.93
C LEU A 132 9.03 4.57 9.07
N LEU A 133 10.09 4.97 8.39
CA LEU A 133 11.39 4.31 8.43
C LEU A 133 12.03 4.39 9.82
N ASP A 134 11.87 5.50 10.53
CA ASP A 134 12.31 5.67 11.92
C ASP A 134 11.62 4.68 12.86
N VAL A 135 10.31 4.51 12.73
CA VAL A 135 9.54 3.54 13.52
C VAL A 135 10.09 2.12 13.30
N PHE A 136 10.29 1.72 12.03
CA PHE A 136 10.80 0.38 11.73
C PHE A 136 12.27 0.19 12.11
N SER A 137 13.07 1.25 12.12
CA SER A 137 14.49 1.23 12.49
C SER A 137 14.73 1.34 14.00
N ALA A 138 13.72 1.71 14.78
CA ALA A 138 13.81 1.78 16.23
C ALA A 138 14.22 0.42 16.83
N ASN A 139 15.16 0.44 17.76
CA ASN A 139 15.64 -0.77 18.45
C ASN A 139 14.68 -1.20 19.58
N VAL A 140 13.48 -1.55 19.18
CA VAL A 140 12.39 -2.00 20.06
C VAL A 140 11.72 -3.23 19.47
N ARG A 141 10.88 -3.93 20.26
CA ARG A 141 10.16 -5.11 19.78
C ARG A 141 9.08 -4.76 18.76
N ASP A 142 8.70 -5.72 17.92
CA ASP A 142 7.67 -5.54 16.88
C ASP A 142 6.34 -5.00 17.45
N GLU A 143 5.98 -5.45 18.67
CA GLU A 143 4.78 -4.96 19.36
C GLU A 143 4.87 -3.47 19.72
N GLU A 144 6.05 -3.00 20.10
CA GLU A 144 6.27 -1.58 20.41
C GLU A 144 6.24 -0.73 19.15
N LYS A 145 6.80 -1.24 18.02
CA LYS A 145 6.67 -0.60 16.69
C LYS A 145 5.20 -0.48 16.28
N ARG A 146 4.42 -1.53 16.50
CA ARG A 146 2.97 -1.51 16.25
C ARG A 146 2.26 -0.43 17.08
N GLN A 147 2.62 -0.29 18.36
CA GLN A 147 2.05 0.75 19.21
C GLN A 147 2.44 2.16 18.77
N MET A 148 3.68 2.36 18.31
CA MET A 148 4.13 3.63 17.72
C MET A 148 3.27 3.99 16.51
N LEU A 149 3.07 3.07 15.56
CA LEU A 149 2.22 3.29 14.38
C LEU A 149 0.78 3.63 14.77
N ILE A 150 0.19 2.94 15.76
CA ILE A 150 -1.15 3.23 16.26
C ILE A 150 -1.21 4.64 16.88
N SER A 151 -0.17 5.03 17.61
CA SER A 151 -0.12 6.37 18.22
C SER A 151 -0.05 7.47 17.17
N GLU A 152 0.80 7.30 16.16
CA GLU A 152 0.96 8.27 15.06
C GLU A 152 -0.29 8.41 14.18
N THR A 153 -1.15 7.38 14.15
CA THR A 153 -2.39 7.40 13.36
C THR A 153 -3.64 7.76 14.18
N SER A 154 -3.50 8.06 15.48
CA SER A 154 -4.62 8.31 16.38
C SER A 154 -5.53 9.48 15.98
N ASP A 155 -4.97 10.49 15.32
CA ASP A 155 -5.68 11.70 14.89
C ASP A 155 -6.07 11.66 13.40
N ASN A 156 -5.79 10.56 12.69
CA ASN A 156 -6.17 10.37 11.30
C ASN A 156 -7.69 10.28 11.17
N LYS A 157 -8.22 10.90 10.12
CA LYS A 157 -9.66 11.02 9.89
C LYS A 157 -10.21 9.86 9.06
N ASP A 158 -9.36 9.26 8.24
CA ASP A 158 -9.75 8.18 7.38
C ASP A 158 -9.63 6.83 8.09
N ASN A 159 -10.42 5.85 7.63
CA ASN A 159 -10.28 4.47 8.07
C ASN A 159 -8.89 3.95 7.71
N HIS A 160 -8.22 3.34 8.66
CA HIS A 160 -6.86 2.89 8.45
C HIS A 160 -6.64 1.46 8.92
N SER A 161 -5.86 0.73 8.16
CA SER A 161 -5.45 -0.64 8.48
C SER A 161 -4.06 -0.93 7.92
N ALA A 162 -3.32 -1.81 8.60
CA ALA A 162 -2.01 -2.22 8.16
C ALA A 162 -1.64 -3.63 8.59
N TYR A 163 -0.69 -4.22 7.86
CA TYR A 163 0.00 -5.45 8.25
C TYR A 163 1.51 -5.21 8.28
N ILE A 164 2.15 -5.73 9.31
CA ILE A 164 3.61 -5.76 9.47
C ILE A 164 4.07 -7.21 9.29
N VAL A 165 4.99 -7.43 8.37
CA VAL A 165 5.66 -8.72 8.17
C VAL A 165 7.14 -8.53 8.45
N HIS A 166 7.64 -9.15 9.53
CA HIS A 166 9.06 -9.13 9.89
C HIS A 166 9.75 -10.39 9.39
N ILE A 167 10.79 -10.25 8.59
CA ILE A 167 11.57 -11.36 8.05
C ILE A 167 12.57 -11.81 9.14
N LYS A 168 12.32 -12.97 9.73
CA LYS A 168 13.19 -13.55 10.77
C LYS A 168 14.31 -14.39 10.15
N GLU A 169 13.96 -15.15 9.11
CA GLU A 169 14.87 -16.08 8.43
C GLU A 169 14.58 -16.12 6.93
N VAL A 170 15.58 -16.41 6.15
CA VAL A 170 15.48 -16.63 4.70
C VAL A 170 16.07 -18.02 4.42
N SER A 171 15.28 -18.90 3.81
CA SER A 171 15.69 -20.28 3.47
C SER A 171 16.02 -20.44 1.99
#